data_b1d35e809364737837480f37d81b861b
#
_entry.id   b1d35e809364737837480f37d81b861b
#
_cell.length_a   1.000
_cell.length_b   1.000
_cell.length_c   1.000
_cell.angle_alpha   90.00
_cell.angle_beta   90.00
_cell.angle_gamma   90.00
#
_symmetry.space_group_name_H-M   'P 1'
#
loop_
_entity.id
_entity.type
_entity.pdbx_description
1 polymer ?
#
loop_
_entity_poly.entity_id
_entity_poly.type
_entity_poly.pdbx_seq_one_letter_code
_entity_poly.pdbx_strand_id
1 'polypeptide(L)' 'MMYPFLTLDDQTEIVHSKLLEDGSVKVYIEKPDAKDGFHYATCFLPEYRWEDVSGLSETEIQKYQGIISSVARKIM' A
#
# COMPACT_ATOMS: atom_id res chain seq x y z
N MET A 1 13.45 -5.77 -2.86
CA MET A 1 13.37 -4.56 -3.69
C MET A 1 11.92 -4.22 -4.00
N MET A 2 11.55 -2.95 -3.91
CA MET A 2 10.19 -2.49 -4.15
C MET A 2 10.12 -1.78 -5.50
N TYR A 3 8.99 -1.95 -6.18
CA TYR A 3 8.76 -1.34 -7.49
C TYR A 3 7.68 -0.27 -7.36
N PRO A 4 7.81 0.87 -8.05
CA PRO A 4 6.76 1.88 -8.06
C PRO A 4 5.51 1.30 -8.71
N PHE A 5 4.36 1.57 -8.12
CA PHE A 5 3.09 1.04 -8.58
C PHE A 5 2.15 2.18 -8.97
N LEU A 6 1.97 3.14 -8.07
CA LEU A 6 1.02 4.21 -8.28
C LEU A 6 1.39 5.39 -7.38
N THR A 7 1.23 6.61 -7.91
CA THR A 7 1.34 7.84 -7.12
C THR A 7 0.00 8.56 -7.20
N LEU A 8 -0.60 8.85 -6.07
CA LEU A 8 -1.89 9.52 -5.99
C LEU A 8 -1.75 11.04 -5.96
N ASP A 9 -2.86 11.75 -6.20
CA ASP A 9 -2.86 13.21 -6.28
C ASP A 9 -2.37 13.90 -5.00
N ASP A 10 -2.54 13.27 -3.86
CA ASP A 10 -2.08 13.78 -2.56
C ASP A 10 -0.63 13.40 -2.25
N GLN A 11 0.12 13.00 -3.27
CA GLN A 11 1.52 12.57 -3.18
C GLN A 11 1.70 11.25 -2.42
N THR A 12 0.64 10.53 -2.15
CA THR A 12 0.74 9.19 -1.59
C THR A 12 1.37 8.25 -2.61
N GLU A 13 2.42 7.56 -2.20
CA GLU A 13 3.11 6.60 -3.06
C GLU A 13 2.74 5.17 -2.68
N ILE A 14 2.47 4.37 -3.68
CA ILE A 14 2.20 2.94 -3.49
C ILE A 14 3.26 2.17 -4.27
N VAL A 15 3.98 1.32 -3.56
CA VAL A 15 5.02 0.46 -4.15
C VAL A 15 4.74 -0.99 -3.79
N HIS A 16 5.33 -1.92 -4.54
CA HIS A 16 5.11 -3.35 -4.27
C HIS A 16 6.40 -4.14 -4.42
N SER A 17 6.44 -5.28 -3.76
CA SER A 17 7.54 -6.24 -3.88
C SER A 17 7.30 -7.16 -5.08
N LYS A 18 8.30 -7.99 -5.38
CA LYS A 18 8.10 -9.13 -6.25
C LYS A 18 7.18 -10.13 -5.57
N LEU A 19 6.64 -11.07 -6.35
CA LEU A 19 5.90 -12.19 -5.78
C LEU A 19 6.81 -12.94 -4.80
N LEU A 20 6.35 -13.09 -3.57
CA LEU A 20 7.12 -13.75 -2.52
C LEU A 20 6.98 -15.27 -2.63
N GLU A 21 7.84 -15.99 -1.90
CA GLU A 21 7.87 -17.46 -1.96
C GLU A 21 6.53 -18.11 -1.58
N ASP A 22 5.79 -17.47 -0.68
CA ASP A 22 4.49 -17.97 -0.24
C ASP A 22 3.34 -17.59 -1.18
N GLY A 23 3.65 -16.96 -2.31
CA GLY A 23 2.64 -16.54 -3.27
C GLY A 23 2.01 -15.18 -2.98
N SER A 24 2.49 -14.46 -1.96
CA SER A 24 1.96 -13.14 -1.63
C SER A 24 2.78 -12.03 -2.27
N VAL A 25 2.22 -10.82 -2.29
CA VAL A 25 2.90 -9.61 -2.73
C VAL A 25 2.77 -8.58 -1.61
N LYS A 26 3.88 -8.00 -1.20
CA LYS A 26 3.89 -6.94 -0.19
C LYS A 26 3.66 -5.60 -0.88
N VAL A 27 2.63 -4.89 -0.48
CA VAL A 27 2.32 -3.54 -0.98
C VAL A 27 2.56 -2.56 0.16
N TYR A 28 3.36 -1.54 -0.11
CA TYR A 28 3.69 -0.52 0.87
C TYR A 28 3.11 0.82 0.43
N ILE A 29 2.42 1.50 1.33
CA ILE A 29 1.82 2.81 1.10
C ILE A 29 2.51 3.82 2.00
N GLU A 30 2.94 4.94 1.42
CA GLU A 30 3.57 6.01 2.17
C GLU A 30 2.94 7.35 1.77
N LYS A 31 2.38 8.04 2.76
CA LYS A 31 1.72 9.32 2.57
C LYS A 31 2.49 10.41 3.34
N PRO A 32 3.05 11.41 2.68
CA PRO A 32 3.74 12.50 3.38
C PRO A 32 2.75 13.32 4.20
N ASP A 33 3.18 13.73 5.39
CA ASP A 33 2.39 14.57 6.28
C ASP A 33 3.28 15.65 6.88
N ALA A 34 2.83 16.90 6.83
CA ALA A 34 3.62 18.03 7.25
C ALA A 34 3.93 18.03 8.75
N LYS A 35 3.09 17.40 9.56
CA LYS A 35 3.26 17.36 11.02
C LYS A 35 4.07 16.16 11.49
N ASP A 36 3.78 14.99 10.92
CA ASP A 36 4.32 13.72 11.40
C ASP A 36 5.39 13.13 10.50
N GLY A 37 5.70 13.78 9.38
CA GLY A 37 6.63 13.26 8.40
C GLY A 37 5.95 12.34 7.41
N PHE A 38 5.66 11.13 7.80
CA PHE A 38 5.00 10.16 6.92
C PHE A 38 4.00 9.30 7.69
N HIS A 39 2.85 9.07 7.03
CA HIS A 39 1.94 8.02 7.44
C HIS A 39 2.16 6.84 6.51
N TYR A 40 2.11 5.64 7.02
CA TYR A 40 2.43 4.46 6.21
C TYR A 40 1.62 3.24 6.63
N ALA A 41 1.56 2.28 5.71
CA ALA A 41 0.93 0.99 5.98
C ALA A 41 1.46 -0.05 5.01
N THR A 42 1.42 -1.31 5.42
CA THR A 42 1.79 -2.45 4.59
C THR A 42 0.59 -3.34 4.41
N CYS A 43 0.36 -3.79 3.18
CA CYS A 43 -0.74 -4.72 2.86
C CYS A 43 -0.17 -5.91 2.10
N PHE A 44 -0.52 -7.12 2.53
CA PHE A 44 -0.11 -8.35 1.85
C PHE A 44 -1.25 -8.89 1.00
N LEU A 45 -0.98 -9.08 -0.29
CA LEU A 45 -1.94 -9.63 -1.25
C LEU A 45 -1.70 -11.14 -1.40
N PRO A 46 -2.71 -11.92 -1.73
CA PRO A 46 -4.09 -11.52 -2.07
C PRO A 46 -5.02 -11.40 -0.86
N GLU A 47 -4.53 -11.65 0.34
CA GLU A 47 -5.35 -11.67 1.54
C GLU A 47 -5.83 -10.30 2.01
N TYR A 48 -5.17 -9.23 1.56
CA TYR A 48 -5.39 -7.86 2.05
C TYR A 48 -5.15 -7.77 3.55
N ARG A 49 -4.06 -8.41 4.00
CA ARG A 49 -3.66 -8.36 5.40
C ARG A 49 -2.85 -7.09 5.64
N TRP A 50 -3.36 -6.22 6.50
CA TRP A 50 -2.70 -4.96 6.83
C TRP A 50 -1.81 -5.11 8.04
N GLU A 51 -0.57 -4.58 7.95
CA GLU A 51 0.39 -4.60 9.03
C GLU A 51 1.16 -3.28 9.05
N ASP A 52 1.76 -2.97 10.18
CA ASP A 52 2.61 -1.77 10.35
C ASP A 52 1.89 -0.48 9.96
N VAL A 53 0.60 -0.38 10.27
CA VAL A 53 -0.19 0.82 9.98
C VAL A 53 0.18 1.92 10.97
N SER A 54 0.53 3.09 10.46
CA SER A 54 0.90 4.23 11.28
C SER A 54 0.30 5.52 10.71
N GLY A 55 -0.56 6.17 11.48
CA GLY A 55 -1.13 7.45 11.14
C GLY A 55 -2.31 7.43 10.18
N LEU A 56 -2.64 6.28 9.61
CA LEU A 56 -3.75 6.15 8.68
C LEU A 56 -5.02 5.73 9.42
N SER A 57 -6.14 6.39 9.11
CA SER A 57 -7.43 6.05 9.68
C SER A 57 -8.00 4.83 8.98
N GLU A 58 -9.02 4.22 9.59
CA GLU A 58 -9.71 3.09 8.98
C GLU A 58 -10.32 3.48 7.63
N THR A 59 -10.86 4.68 7.52
CA THR A 59 -11.42 5.17 6.27
C THR A 59 -10.35 5.25 5.17
N GLU A 60 -9.16 5.74 5.52
CA GLU A 60 -8.04 5.80 4.58
C GLU A 60 -7.58 4.41 4.15
N ILE A 61 -7.51 3.47 5.09
CA ILE A 61 -7.14 2.09 4.79
C ILE A 61 -8.14 1.48 3.80
N GLN A 62 -9.44 1.70 4.00
CA GLN A 62 -10.47 1.20 3.09
C GLN A 62 -10.34 1.82 1.70
N LYS A 63 -10.03 3.11 1.65
CA LYS A 63 -9.80 3.80 0.38
C LYS A 63 -8.63 3.18 -0.38
N TYR A 64 -7.51 2.98 0.30
CA TYR A 64 -6.31 2.40 -0.34
C TYR A 64 -6.54 0.95 -0.74
N GLN A 65 -7.26 0.19 0.07
CA GLN A 65 -7.59 -1.19 -0.28
C GLN A 65 -8.41 -1.24 -1.57
N GLY A 66 -9.36 -0.32 -1.74
CA GLY A 66 -10.14 -0.23 -2.98
C GLY A 66 -9.28 0.07 -4.19
N ILE A 67 -8.32 1.00 -4.04
CA ILE A 67 -7.39 1.36 -5.11
C ILE A 67 -6.50 0.16 -5.45
N ILE A 68 -5.93 -0.49 -4.46
CA ILE A 68 -5.07 -1.65 -4.67
C ILE A 68 -5.86 -2.77 -5.35
N SER A 69 -7.09 -3.00 -4.92
CA SER A 69 -7.95 -4.03 -5.49
C SER A 69 -8.21 -3.80 -6.98
N SER A 70 -8.40 -2.53 -7.37
CA SER A 70 -8.70 -2.22 -8.77
C SER A 70 -7.50 -2.46 -9.71
N VAL A 71 -6.28 -2.46 -9.16
CA VAL A 71 -5.06 -2.61 -9.96
C VAL A 71 -4.28 -3.89 -9.62
N ALA A 72 -4.75 -4.68 -8.66
CA ALA A 72 -4.05 -5.88 -8.21
C ALA A 72 -3.80 -6.89 -9.33
N ARG A 73 -4.64 -6.93 -10.33
CA ARG A 73 -4.47 -7.82 -11.49
C ARG A 73 -3.17 -7.57 -12.24
N LYS A 74 -2.63 -6.35 -12.16
CA LYS A 74 -1.40 -5.99 -12.84
C LYS A 74 -0.17 -6.43 -12.06
N ILE A 75 -0.33 -6.67 -10.76
CA ILE A 75 0.77 -7.11 -9.90
C ILE A 75 0.83 -8.64 -9.83
N MET A 76 -0.31 -9.25 -9.81
CA MET A 76 -0.45 -10.69 -9.63
C MET A 76 -0.89 -11.35 -10.92
#